data_a8759974927163e12f1ed2a2c1448201
#
_entry.id   a8759974927163e12f1ed2a2c1448201
#
_cell.length_a   1.000
_cell.length_b   1.000
_cell.length_c   1.000
_cell.angle_alpha   90.00
_cell.angle_beta   90.00
_cell.angle_gamma   90.00
#
_symmetry.space_group_name_H-M   'P 1'
#
loop_
_entity.id
_entity.type
_entity.pdbx_description
1 polymer ?
#
loop_
_entity_poly.entity_id
_entity_poly.type
_entity_poly.pdbx_seq_one_letter_code
_entity_poly.pdbx_strand_id
1 'polypeptide(L)'
;MRADITLATEHDIIAIRSVQRSTWLETYPNKSLGITRSDIAEKFAHDDSPAGRPLWLAQRVAQFGDLRYHTWVARAEGEVVGYCIAEKELTQNRIKALYVLPVYQKQGIGAALLDETFKWLGQDKRIYINVASYNLRAIAFYQARGFVKTDTSVSDEVASLPSRKTIPEIEMVRGA
;
A
#
# COMPACT_ATOMS: atom_id res chain seq x y z
N MET A 1 4.91 -18.11 12.48
CA MET A 1 4.69 -17.01 13.45
C MET A 1 3.36 -16.36 13.11
N ARG A 2 2.49 -16.15 14.10
CA ARG A 2 1.19 -15.51 13.87
C ARG A 2 1.35 -14.02 14.16
N ALA A 3 1.05 -13.16 13.19
CA ALA A 3 1.02 -11.72 13.40
C ALA A 3 -0.38 -11.32 13.89
N ASP A 4 -0.45 -10.39 14.85
CA ASP A 4 -1.69 -9.80 15.31
C ASP A 4 -2.09 -8.66 14.37
N ILE A 5 -3.34 -8.67 13.91
CA ILE A 5 -3.90 -7.61 13.07
C ILE A 5 -4.76 -6.69 13.92
N THR A 6 -4.41 -5.43 13.97
CA THR A 6 -5.12 -4.41 14.74
C THR A 6 -5.35 -3.16 13.90
N LEU A 7 -6.35 -2.35 14.29
CA LEU A 7 -6.50 -1.02 13.74
C LEU A 7 -5.29 -0.17 14.15
N ALA A 8 -4.71 0.54 13.19
CA ALA A 8 -3.58 1.42 13.45
C ALA A 8 -4.00 2.67 14.21
N THR A 9 -3.08 3.25 14.93
CA THR A 9 -3.20 4.54 15.60
C THR A 9 -2.19 5.53 15.03
N GLU A 10 -2.29 6.80 15.40
CA GLU A 10 -1.31 7.82 15.00
C GLU A 10 0.13 7.48 15.45
N HIS A 11 0.29 6.72 16.51
CA HIS A 11 1.60 6.26 16.99
C HIS A 11 2.28 5.29 16.00
N ASP A 12 1.51 4.67 15.10
CA ASP A 12 2.02 3.72 14.11
C ASP A 12 2.54 4.40 12.83
N ILE A 13 2.29 5.70 12.64
CA ILE A 13 2.61 6.42 11.40
C ILE A 13 4.07 6.23 10.98
N ILE A 14 5.00 6.34 11.93
CA ILE A 14 6.44 6.22 11.65
C ILE A 14 6.81 4.78 11.31
N ALA A 15 6.25 3.79 12.01
CA ALA A 15 6.48 2.38 11.73
C ALA A 15 5.89 1.98 10.36
N ILE A 16 4.68 2.44 10.03
CA ILE A 16 4.05 2.28 8.72
C ILE A 16 4.95 2.86 7.63
N ARG A 17 5.50 4.07 7.82
CA ARG A 17 6.44 4.70 6.90
C ARG A 17 7.70 3.86 6.68
N SER A 18 8.25 3.29 7.76
CA SER A 18 9.42 2.41 7.69
C SER A 18 9.12 1.16 6.86
N VAL A 19 7.98 0.50 7.09
CA VAL A 19 7.52 -0.64 6.29
C VAL A 19 7.36 -0.24 4.82
N GLN A 20 6.70 0.89 4.54
CA GLN A 20 6.52 1.39 3.19
C GLN A 20 7.86 1.57 2.48
N ARG A 21 8.78 2.32 3.08
CA ARG A 21 10.09 2.60 2.50
C ARG A 21 10.88 1.31 2.23
N SER A 22 10.93 0.42 3.20
CA SER A 22 11.65 -0.85 3.08
C SER A 22 11.09 -1.70 1.93
N THR A 23 9.78 -1.86 1.87
CA THR A 23 9.12 -2.65 0.82
C THR A 23 9.24 -2.01 -0.56
N TRP A 24 9.17 -0.69 -0.68
CA TRP A 24 9.34 0.01 -1.95
C TRP A 24 10.75 -0.19 -2.52
N LEU A 25 11.78 -0.08 -1.68
CA LEU A 25 13.17 -0.27 -2.07
C LEU A 25 13.48 -1.69 -2.58
N GLU A 26 12.70 -2.67 -2.19
CA GLU A 26 12.85 -4.07 -2.64
C GLU A 26 11.94 -4.42 -3.83
N THR A 27 10.77 -3.75 -3.93
CA THR A 27 9.73 -4.18 -4.89
C THR A 27 9.81 -3.44 -6.21
N TYR A 28 10.11 -2.14 -6.20
CA TYR A 28 9.95 -1.28 -7.37
C TYR A 28 11.18 -1.03 -8.23
N PRO A 29 12.44 -1.29 -7.80
CA PRO A 29 13.55 -1.23 -8.74
C PRO A 29 13.34 -2.20 -9.90
N ASN A 30 13.49 -1.68 -11.12
CA ASN A 30 13.27 -2.45 -12.35
C ASN A 30 14.29 -2.04 -13.42
N LYS A 31 15.21 -2.95 -13.72
CA LYS A 31 16.33 -2.68 -14.64
C LYS A 31 15.83 -2.40 -16.07
N SER A 32 14.81 -3.09 -16.54
CA SER A 32 14.28 -2.91 -17.90
C SER A 32 13.59 -1.56 -18.10
N LEU A 33 13.06 -0.98 -17.04
CA LEU A 33 12.46 0.37 -17.01
C LEU A 33 13.45 1.44 -16.55
N GLY A 34 14.70 1.06 -16.26
CA GLY A 34 15.71 1.96 -15.73
C GLY A 34 15.39 2.52 -14.34
N ILE A 35 14.45 1.92 -13.61
CA ILE A 35 14.09 2.35 -12.25
C ILE A 35 15.11 1.76 -11.28
N THR A 36 15.86 2.63 -10.62
CA THR A 36 16.92 2.24 -9.69
C THR A 36 16.44 2.31 -8.23
N ARG A 37 17.17 1.67 -7.33
CA ARG A 37 16.96 1.81 -5.88
C ARG A 37 17.11 3.27 -5.42
N SER A 38 18.00 4.05 -6.07
CA SER A 38 18.19 5.48 -5.80
C SER A 38 16.96 6.29 -6.16
N ASP A 39 16.34 6.04 -7.32
CA ASP A 39 15.08 6.71 -7.71
C ASP A 39 13.98 6.50 -6.66
N ILE A 40 13.89 5.28 -6.12
CA ILE A 40 12.92 4.99 -5.06
C ILE A 40 13.30 5.69 -3.75
N ALA A 41 14.59 5.69 -3.37
CA ALA A 41 15.04 6.36 -2.15
C ALA A 41 14.77 7.87 -2.20
N GLU A 42 14.98 8.51 -3.35
CA GLU A 42 14.75 9.94 -3.56
C GLU A 42 13.28 10.33 -3.35
N LYS A 43 12.31 9.47 -3.75
CA LYS A 43 10.89 9.69 -3.49
C LYS A 43 10.59 9.88 -1.99
N PHE A 44 11.34 9.21 -1.12
CA PHE A 44 11.19 9.34 0.32
C PHE A 44 12.01 10.47 0.93
N ALA A 45 13.10 10.90 0.26
CA ALA A 45 14.09 11.82 0.83
C ALA A 45 13.49 13.17 1.21
N HIS A 46 12.58 13.72 0.40
CA HIS A 46 11.92 15.00 0.71
C HIS A 46 11.09 14.90 1.98
N ASP A 47 10.19 13.92 2.04
CA ASP A 47 9.31 13.72 3.19
C ASP A 47 10.07 13.34 4.47
N ASP A 48 11.21 12.67 4.34
CA ASP A 48 12.05 12.26 5.46
C ASP A 48 13.01 13.40 5.91
N SER A 49 13.10 14.50 5.14
CA SER A 49 13.92 15.67 5.45
C SER A 49 13.38 16.49 6.63
N PRO A 50 14.22 17.26 7.32
CA PRO A 50 13.75 18.16 8.39
C PRO A 50 12.67 19.15 7.93
N ALA A 51 12.70 19.59 6.67
CA ALA A 51 11.72 20.52 6.11
C ALA A 51 10.42 19.84 5.69
N GLY A 52 10.49 18.65 5.07
CA GLY A 52 9.31 17.94 4.57
C GLY A 52 8.56 17.14 5.62
N ARG A 53 9.28 16.61 6.62
CA ARG A 53 8.73 15.70 7.62
C ARG A 53 7.53 16.25 8.40
N PRO A 54 7.52 17.51 8.89
CA PRO A 54 6.36 18.03 9.60
C PRO A 54 5.11 18.09 8.74
N LEU A 55 5.23 18.50 7.49
CA LEU A 55 4.11 18.58 6.55
C LEU A 55 3.58 17.18 6.21
N TRP A 56 4.47 16.25 5.88
CA TRP A 56 4.11 14.87 5.62
C TRP A 56 3.39 14.24 6.82
N LEU A 57 3.91 14.44 8.04
CA LEU A 57 3.31 13.91 9.27
C LEU A 57 1.91 14.48 9.51
N ALA A 58 1.74 15.80 9.38
CA ALA A 58 0.44 16.45 9.53
C ALA A 58 -0.60 15.88 8.54
N GLN A 59 -0.22 15.62 7.29
CA GLN A 59 -1.11 14.99 6.31
C GLN A 59 -1.50 13.56 6.71
N ARG A 60 -0.57 12.78 7.29
CA ARG A 60 -0.87 11.42 7.77
C ARG A 60 -1.79 11.45 8.97
N VAL A 61 -1.54 12.31 9.94
CA VAL A 61 -2.42 12.49 11.12
C VAL A 61 -3.83 12.88 10.68
N ALA A 62 -3.96 13.83 9.75
CA ALA A 62 -5.28 14.21 9.22
C ALA A 62 -6.02 13.03 8.55
N GLN A 63 -5.30 12.14 7.90
CA GLN A 63 -5.90 10.93 7.30
C GLN A 63 -6.46 9.97 8.36
N PHE A 64 -5.82 9.86 9.54
CA PHE A 64 -6.35 9.05 10.64
C PHE A 64 -7.65 9.61 11.24
N GLY A 65 -7.87 10.92 11.16
CA GLY A 65 -9.11 11.57 11.58
C GLY A 65 -10.25 11.48 10.56
N ASP A 66 -9.97 11.05 9.34
CA ASP A 66 -10.96 10.94 8.27
C ASP A 66 -11.62 9.56 8.28
N LEU A 67 -12.92 9.51 8.63
CA LEU A 67 -13.71 8.27 8.74
C LEU A 67 -13.83 7.47 7.43
N ARG A 68 -13.46 8.08 6.30
CA ARG A 68 -13.40 7.35 5.02
C ARG A 68 -12.22 6.39 4.95
N TYR A 69 -11.20 6.58 5.77
CA TYR A 69 -9.99 5.77 5.77
C TYR A 69 -9.93 4.85 6.98
N HIS A 70 -9.52 3.62 6.75
CA HIS A 70 -9.05 2.73 7.80
C HIS A 70 -7.67 2.19 7.44
N THR A 71 -6.82 2.11 8.46
CA THR A 71 -5.48 1.52 8.36
C THR A 71 -5.37 0.39 9.36
N TRP A 72 -5.04 -0.80 8.88
CA TRP A 72 -4.69 -1.95 9.72
C TRP A 72 -3.19 -2.15 9.72
N VAL A 73 -2.65 -2.56 10.85
CA VAL A 73 -1.26 -2.99 10.99
C VAL A 73 -1.19 -4.45 11.42
N ALA A 74 -0.21 -5.14 10.88
CA ALA A 74 0.20 -6.47 11.33
C ALA A 74 1.41 -6.33 12.25
N ARG A 75 1.31 -6.89 13.47
CA ARG A 75 2.40 -6.86 14.44
C ARG A 75 2.96 -8.26 14.66
N ALA A 76 4.27 -8.36 14.62
CA ALA A 76 5.00 -9.55 15.05
C ALA A 76 5.99 -9.12 16.14
N GLU A 77 5.97 -9.79 17.30
CA GLU A 77 6.81 -9.44 18.45
C GLU A 77 6.71 -7.96 18.87
N GLY A 78 5.52 -7.37 18.72
CA GLY A 78 5.25 -5.96 19.03
C GLY A 78 5.56 -4.96 17.90
N GLU A 79 6.37 -5.36 16.91
CA GLU A 79 6.79 -4.50 15.81
C GLU A 79 5.82 -4.55 14.64
N VAL A 80 5.59 -3.41 13.97
CA VAL A 80 4.78 -3.33 12.75
C VAL A 80 5.57 -3.92 11.59
N VAL A 81 5.05 -5.05 11.05
CA VAL A 81 5.69 -5.80 9.95
C VAL A 81 4.91 -5.72 8.64
N GLY A 82 3.72 -5.15 8.66
CA GLY A 82 2.89 -4.94 7.49
C GLY A 82 1.73 -4.02 7.81
N TYR A 83 1.09 -3.49 6.75
CA TYR A 83 -0.09 -2.64 6.90
C TYR A 83 -0.97 -2.68 5.65
N CYS A 84 -2.23 -2.31 5.82
CA CYS A 84 -3.20 -2.08 4.74
C CYS A 84 -3.94 -0.78 4.99
N ILE A 85 -4.03 0.07 3.97
CA ILE A 85 -4.85 1.29 3.97
C ILE A 85 -5.99 1.10 2.99
N ALA A 86 -7.22 1.34 3.43
CA ALA A 86 -8.39 1.33 2.57
C ALA A 86 -9.21 2.61 2.73
N GLU A 87 -9.96 2.93 1.68
CA GLU A 87 -10.81 4.10 1.59
C GLU A 87 -12.22 3.70 1.12
N LYS A 88 -13.25 4.21 1.83
CA LYS A 88 -14.64 4.17 1.38
C LYS A 88 -14.96 5.44 0.59
N GLU A 89 -15.28 5.27 -0.69
CA GLU A 89 -15.76 6.35 -1.56
C GLU A 89 -17.29 6.26 -1.76
N LEU A 90 -17.89 7.26 -2.37
CA LEU A 90 -19.34 7.30 -2.57
C LEU A 90 -19.85 6.14 -3.44
N THR A 91 -19.16 5.83 -4.53
CA THR A 91 -19.61 4.86 -5.54
C THR A 91 -18.80 3.57 -5.54
N GLN A 92 -17.63 3.56 -4.95
CA GLN A 92 -16.69 2.45 -4.94
C GLN A 92 -15.87 2.44 -3.66
N ASN A 93 -15.11 1.40 -3.44
CA ASN A 93 -14.13 1.31 -2.37
C ASN A 93 -12.73 1.13 -2.98
N ARG A 94 -11.68 1.51 -2.25
CA ARG A 94 -10.32 1.41 -2.75
C ARG A 94 -9.34 0.92 -1.69
N ILE A 95 -8.49 -0.02 -2.06
CA ILE A 95 -7.30 -0.35 -1.28
C ILE A 95 -6.18 0.56 -1.78
N LYS A 96 -5.69 1.44 -0.91
CA LYS A 96 -4.65 2.44 -1.23
C LYS A 96 -3.24 1.88 -1.09
N ALA A 97 -3.06 0.92 -0.17
CA ALA A 97 -1.77 0.30 0.11
C ALA A 97 -1.96 -1.05 0.78
N LEU A 98 -1.12 -2.01 0.46
CA LEU A 98 -0.93 -3.25 1.20
C LEU A 98 0.54 -3.64 1.10
N TYR A 99 1.25 -3.55 2.19
CA TYR A 99 2.67 -3.89 2.25
C TYR A 99 2.96 -4.78 3.44
N VAL A 100 3.85 -5.75 3.22
CA VAL A 100 4.39 -6.64 4.27
C VAL A 100 5.89 -6.72 4.05
N LEU A 101 6.68 -6.53 5.09
CA LEU A 101 8.13 -6.63 5.03
C LEU A 101 8.58 -7.95 4.38
N PRO A 102 9.60 -7.95 3.51
CA PRO A 102 9.99 -9.12 2.72
C PRO A 102 10.20 -10.39 3.56
N VAL A 103 10.82 -10.27 4.72
CA VAL A 103 11.10 -11.39 5.63
C VAL A 103 9.84 -12.01 6.27
N TYR A 104 8.73 -11.28 6.27
CA TYR A 104 7.43 -11.73 6.81
C TYR A 104 6.43 -12.12 5.73
N GLN A 105 6.81 -12.05 4.46
CA GLN A 105 5.93 -12.44 3.35
C GLN A 105 5.76 -13.97 3.28
N LYS A 106 4.71 -14.42 2.56
CA LYS A 106 4.33 -15.85 2.42
C LYS A 106 3.93 -16.54 3.74
N GLN A 107 3.67 -15.79 4.80
CA GLN A 107 3.23 -16.28 6.11
C GLN A 107 1.73 -15.99 6.39
N GLY A 108 0.96 -15.63 5.35
CA GLY A 108 -0.48 -15.34 5.50
C GLY A 108 -0.80 -13.91 5.96
N ILE A 109 0.19 -13.09 6.34
CA ILE A 109 -0.04 -11.75 6.90
C ILE A 109 -0.80 -10.83 5.94
N GLY A 110 -0.42 -10.80 4.66
CA GLY A 110 -1.14 -9.99 3.67
C GLY A 110 -2.60 -10.45 3.49
N ALA A 111 -2.88 -11.75 3.63
CA ALA A 111 -4.23 -12.28 3.62
C ALA A 111 -5.04 -11.78 4.81
N ALA A 112 -4.48 -11.92 6.02
CA ALA A 112 -5.14 -11.48 7.25
C ALA A 112 -5.44 -9.97 7.25
N LEU A 113 -4.51 -9.13 6.75
CA LEU A 113 -4.76 -7.70 6.55
C LEU A 113 -5.92 -7.44 5.59
N LEU A 114 -5.99 -8.15 4.45
CA LEU A 114 -7.11 -8.02 3.51
C LEU A 114 -8.42 -8.50 4.10
N ASP A 115 -8.42 -9.57 4.89
CA ASP A 115 -9.64 -10.10 5.51
C ASP A 115 -10.28 -9.05 6.45
N GLU A 116 -9.49 -8.36 7.28
CA GLU A 116 -9.99 -7.25 8.10
C GLU A 116 -10.46 -6.06 7.23
N THR A 117 -9.71 -5.74 6.18
CA THR A 117 -10.10 -4.71 5.22
C THR A 117 -11.44 -5.02 4.57
N PHE A 118 -11.67 -6.25 4.11
CA PHE A 118 -12.93 -6.64 3.46
C PHE A 118 -14.12 -6.63 4.42
N LYS A 119 -13.91 -7.03 5.69
CA LYS A 119 -14.96 -6.93 6.71
C LYS A 119 -15.43 -5.48 6.87
N TRP A 120 -14.51 -4.53 6.90
CA TRP A 120 -14.85 -3.12 7.04
C TRP A 120 -15.46 -2.54 5.76
N LEU A 121 -14.87 -2.81 4.58
CA LEU A 121 -15.35 -2.27 3.31
C LEU A 121 -16.77 -2.76 2.97
N GLY A 122 -17.12 -3.98 3.38
CA GLY A 122 -18.37 -4.62 3.02
C GLY A 122 -18.34 -5.21 1.60
N GLN A 123 -19.52 -5.60 1.10
CA GLN A 123 -19.70 -6.24 -0.21
C GLN A 123 -20.59 -5.43 -1.17
N ASP A 124 -21.06 -4.27 -0.74
CA ASP A 124 -22.07 -3.48 -1.47
C ASP A 124 -21.46 -2.71 -2.65
N LYS A 125 -20.15 -2.53 -2.67
CA LYS A 125 -19.41 -1.76 -3.67
C LYS A 125 -18.22 -2.52 -4.18
N ARG A 126 -17.85 -2.25 -5.43
CA ARG A 126 -16.60 -2.75 -6.01
C ARG A 126 -15.40 -2.21 -5.24
N ILE A 127 -14.38 -3.04 -5.10
CA ILE A 127 -13.13 -2.69 -4.45
C ILE A 127 -12.04 -2.64 -5.52
N TYR A 128 -11.39 -1.50 -5.66
CA TYR A 128 -10.33 -1.27 -6.62
C TYR A 128 -8.95 -1.21 -5.95
N ILE A 129 -7.94 -1.60 -6.68
CA ILE A 129 -6.54 -1.46 -6.30
C ILE A 129 -5.66 -1.25 -7.53
N ASN A 130 -4.64 -0.41 -7.41
CA ASN A 130 -3.59 -0.26 -8.40
C ASN A 130 -2.37 -1.10 -8.02
N VAL A 131 -1.80 -1.78 -9.00
CA VAL A 131 -0.66 -2.68 -8.80
C VAL A 131 0.37 -2.43 -9.90
N ALA A 132 1.66 -2.33 -9.54
CA ALA A 132 2.71 -2.23 -10.54
C ALA A 132 2.62 -3.39 -11.54
N SER A 133 2.57 -3.09 -12.84
CA SER A 133 2.25 -4.05 -13.92
C SER A 133 3.25 -5.20 -14.00
N TYR A 134 4.48 -4.98 -13.52
CA TYR A 134 5.55 -5.97 -13.47
C TYR A 134 5.63 -6.72 -12.12
N ASN A 135 4.81 -6.36 -11.13
CA ASN A 135 4.75 -7.08 -9.85
C ASN A 135 3.83 -8.30 -9.96
N LEU A 136 4.26 -9.29 -10.74
CA LEU A 136 3.49 -10.50 -11.02
C LEU A 136 3.07 -11.24 -9.75
N ARG A 137 3.87 -11.13 -8.69
CA ARG A 137 3.57 -11.75 -7.40
C ARG A 137 2.36 -11.09 -6.72
N ALA A 138 2.30 -9.75 -6.70
CA ALA A 138 1.15 -9.03 -6.15
C ALA A 138 -0.09 -9.28 -7.00
N ILE A 139 0.04 -9.27 -8.33
CA ILE A 139 -1.06 -9.57 -9.25
C ILE A 139 -1.65 -10.94 -8.95
N ALA A 140 -0.83 -11.98 -8.88
CA ALA A 140 -1.27 -13.35 -8.55
C ALA A 140 -1.92 -13.43 -7.15
N PHE A 141 -1.38 -12.69 -6.18
CA PHE A 141 -1.94 -12.60 -4.84
C PHE A 141 -3.36 -12.02 -4.83
N TYR A 142 -3.60 -10.94 -5.59
CA TYR A 142 -4.93 -10.34 -5.70
C TYR A 142 -5.88 -11.19 -6.53
N GLN A 143 -5.41 -11.81 -7.62
CA GLN A 143 -6.21 -12.75 -8.41
C GLN A 143 -6.73 -13.92 -7.57
N ALA A 144 -5.89 -14.50 -6.71
CA ALA A 144 -6.29 -15.56 -5.78
C ALA A 144 -7.35 -15.10 -4.74
N ARG A 145 -7.62 -13.80 -4.66
CA ARG A 145 -8.65 -13.19 -3.79
C ARG A 145 -9.82 -12.58 -4.56
N GLY A 146 -9.99 -12.98 -5.80
CA GLY A 146 -11.13 -12.61 -6.63
C GLY A 146 -11.01 -11.24 -7.30
N PHE A 147 -9.82 -10.64 -7.34
CA PHE A 147 -9.58 -9.46 -8.18
C PHE A 147 -9.32 -9.88 -9.62
N VAL A 148 -9.87 -9.13 -10.55
CA VAL A 148 -9.61 -9.24 -11.99
C VAL A 148 -9.02 -7.91 -12.49
N LYS A 149 -8.19 -7.99 -13.53
CA LYS A 149 -7.68 -6.77 -14.18
C LYS A 149 -8.83 -6.03 -14.84
N THR A 150 -8.81 -4.71 -14.81
CA THR A 150 -9.70 -3.86 -15.60
C THR A 150 -9.01 -3.51 -16.93
N ASP A 151 -9.81 -3.04 -17.89
CA ASP A 151 -9.28 -2.49 -19.15
C ASP A 151 -8.83 -1.02 -19.01
N THR A 152 -8.95 -0.46 -17.81
CA THR A 152 -8.60 0.93 -17.52
C THR A 152 -7.08 1.06 -17.39
N SER A 153 -6.48 1.93 -18.20
CA SER A 153 -5.10 2.37 -17.98
C SER A 153 -5.07 3.31 -16.78
N VAL A 154 -4.22 3.02 -15.82
CA VAL A 154 -3.98 3.94 -14.69
C VAL A 154 -3.16 5.12 -15.20
N SER A 155 -3.58 6.35 -14.87
CA SER A 155 -2.82 7.53 -15.23
C SER A 155 -1.45 7.52 -14.56
N ASP A 156 -0.42 7.86 -15.32
CA ASP A 156 1.00 7.83 -14.89
C ASP A 156 1.33 8.78 -13.72
N GLU A 157 0.41 9.67 -13.34
CA GLU A 157 0.66 10.71 -12.32
C GLU A 157 0.81 10.16 -10.90
N VAL A 158 0.15 9.04 -10.58
CA VAL A 158 0.10 8.51 -9.20
C VAL A 158 1.41 7.84 -8.78
N ALA A 159 2.19 7.35 -9.73
CA ALA A 159 3.40 6.59 -9.49
C ALA A 159 4.68 7.26 -10.03
N SER A 160 4.64 8.57 -10.29
CA SER A 160 5.80 9.33 -10.74
C SER A 160 6.87 9.43 -9.66
N LEU A 161 8.12 9.24 -10.09
CA LEU A 161 9.31 9.41 -9.25
C LEU A 161 9.93 10.79 -9.49
N PRO A 162 10.69 11.35 -8.53
CA PRO A 162 11.40 12.62 -8.72
C PRO A 162 12.30 12.63 -9.97
N SER A 163 12.86 11.46 -10.32
CA SER A 163 13.63 11.24 -11.55
C SER A 163 12.80 11.31 -12.85
N ARG A 164 11.50 11.66 -12.79
CA ARG A 164 10.53 11.65 -13.90
C ARG A 164 10.26 10.27 -14.52
N LYS A 165 10.76 9.21 -13.90
CA LYS A 165 10.39 7.84 -14.27
C LYS A 165 9.06 7.49 -13.66
N THR A 166 8.30 6.63 -14.33
CA THR A 166 6.98 6.19 -13.89
C THR A 166 6.99 4.70 -13.58
N ILE A 167 6.36 4.33 -12.49
CA ILE A 167 6.05 2.93 -12.20
C ILE A 167 4.73 2.63 -12.91
N PRO A 168 4.73 1.82 -13.99
CA PRO A 168 3.49 1.51 -14.70
C PRO A 168 2.61 0.63 -13.83
N GLU A 169 1.34 0.99 -13.70
CA GLU A 169 0.36 0.29 -12.88
C GLU A 169 -0.79 -0.25 -13.72
N ILE A 170 -1.38 -1.33 -13.27
CA ILE A 170 -2.67 -1.84 -13.72
C ILE A 170 -3.68 -1.66 -12.60
N GLU A 171 -4.92 -1.38 -12.98
CA GLU A 171 -6.03 -1.41 -12.04
C GLU A 171 -6.61 -2.83 -11.98
N MET A 172 -6.95 -3.25 -10.78
CA MET A 172 -7.67 -4.50 -10.53
C MET A 172 -8.91 -4.23 -9.72
N VAL A 173 -9.98 -4.98 -9.96
CA VAL A 173 -11.29 -4.82 -9.30
C VAL A 173 -11.78 -6.15 -8.75
N ARG A 174 -12.42 -6.09 -7.59
CA ARG A 174 -13.12 -7.21 -6.93
C ARG A 174 -14.54 -6.79 -6.57
N GLY A 175 -15.46 -7.75 -6.69
CA GLY A 175 -16.86 -7.59 -6.23
C GLY A 175 -17.79 -7.11 -7.33
N ALA A 176 -19.06 -7.07 -6.95
CA ALA A 176 -20.34 -7.08 -7.64
C ALA A 176 -20.33 -6.83 -9.11
#